data_085c005d8a2668c4dca4422275c0b553
#
_entry.id   085c005d8a2668c4dca4422275c0b553
#
_cell.length_a   1.000
_cell.length_b   1.000
_cell.length_c   1.000
_cell.angle_alpha   90.00
_cell.angle_beta   90.00
_cell.angle_gamma   90.00
#
_symmetry.space_group_name_H-M   'P 1'
#
loop_
_entity.id
_entity.type
_entity.pdbx_description
1 polymer ?
#
loop_
_entity_poly.entity_id
_entity_poly.type
_entity_poly.pdbx_seq_one_letter_code
_entity_poly.pdbx_strand_id
1 'polypeptide(L)'
;DLTAAGVKDLKAIPGGVHFVADWPTCYAVNLHSRIATRILWRVAHGRYAKEDDIYKLALDCPWGKWFAATQTIRVDVTAVKSPLKSLEFITLRIKDAICDRFRADTGKRPNVDTREPDVRMHGFITADECTLYIDTSGAPLYQRGLRQKTVEAPLKENVAAGIIRLSGWQPGMPLLDPMCGSGTFLTEAAQMALNIAPGAGGRSFGFQRLKNFQLGVWKDMLDEAMDAEKPAAFAGIYGSDISPVSVRAALANLDRAGLLPAVKLSSGDILEIEAPVRDEGETGIMIANPPYGERLSEQEELA
;
A
#
# COMPACT_ATOMS: atom_id res chain seq x y z
N ASP A 1 11.41 -0.89 6.42
CA ASP A 1 10.72 -1.34 5.22
C ASP A 1 11.62 -1.21 4.00
N LEU A 2 11.93 0.02 3.56
CA LEU A 2 12.75 0.27 2.36
C LEU A 2 14.19 -0.26 2.49
N THR A 3 14.83 -0.09 3.64
CA THR A 3 16.18 -0.63 3.92
C THR A 3 16.22 -2.15 3.77
N ALA A 4 15.18 -2.84 4.27
CA ALA A 4 15.06 -4.29 4.12
C ALA A 4 14.86 -4.73 2.65
N ALA A 5 14.33 -3.86 1.79
CA ALA A 5 14.22 -4.08 0.35
C ALA A 5 15.49 -3.66 -0.43
N GLY A 6 16.62 -3.43 0.26
CA GLY A 6 17.90 -3.10 -0.35
C GLY A 6 18.10 -1.62 -0.72
N VAL A 7 17.19 -0.73 -0.34
CA VAL A 7 17.30 0.70 -0.66
C VAL A 7 18.34 1.37 0.23
N LYS A 8 19.18 2.17 -0.40
CA LYS A 8 20.21 3.02 0.24
C LYS A 8 19.82 4.50 0.10
N ASP A 9 20.51 5.37 0.82
CA ASP A 9 20.38 6.84 0.72
C ASP A 9 18.95 7.36 0.84
N LEU A 10 18.27 6.91 1.90
CA LEU A 10 16.89 7.28 2.20
C LEU A 10 16.80 8.71 2.73
N LYS A 11 15.98 9.55 2.12
CA LYS A 11 15.67 10.91 2.59
C LYS A 11 14.17 11.00 2.97
N ALA A 12 13.91 11.09 4.28
CA ALA A 12 12.55 11.33 4.77
C ALA A 12 12.06 12.73 4.35
N ILE A 13 10.81 12.79 3.90
CA ILE A 13 10.09 14.00 3.55
C ILE A 13 8.68 13.94 4.16
N PRO A 14 7.96 15.06 4.30
CA PRO A 14 6.57 15.02 4.71
C PRO A 14 5.73 14.11 3.81
N GLY A 15 5.12 13.07 4.40
CA GLY A 15 4.25 12.11 3.69
C GLY A 15 4.97 11.05 2.87
N GLY A 16 6.31 10.95 2.92
CA GLY A 16 7.01 9.94 2.15
C GLY A 16 8.52 9.85 2.38
N VAL A 17 9.17 9.08 1.51
CA VAL A 17 10.62 8.91 1.50
C VAL A 17 11.10 9.01 0.06
N HIS A 18 12.09 9.87 -0.19
CA HIS A 18 12.82 9.91 -1.46
C HIS A 18 14.03 8.98 -1.39
N PHE A 19 14.28 8.28 -2.48
CA PHE A 19 15.46 7.45 -2.68
C PHE A 19 15.80 7.34 -4.17
N VAL A 20 17.03 6.92 -4.45
CA VAL A 20 17.49 6.60 -5.81
C VAL A 20 17.54 5.08 -5.94
N ALA A 21 16.98 4.55 -7.02
CA ALA A 21 16.90 3.12 -7.26
C ALA A 21 16.94 2.80 -8.75
N ASP A 22 17.35 1.59 -9.08
CA ASP A 22 17.14 0.96 -10.36
C ASP A 22 15.76 0.27 -10.45
N TRP A 23 15.46 -0.35 -11.58
CA TRP A 23 14.18 -1.03 -11.78
C TRP A 23 14.03 -2.28 -10.91
N PRO A 24 15.02 -3.16 -10.77
CA PRO A 24 14.95 -4.28 -9.84
C PRO A 24 14.62 -3.83 -8.40
N THR A 25 15.27 -2.81 -7.91
CA THR A 25 14.96 -2.24 -6.57
C THR A 25 13.53 -1.67 -6.51
N CYS A 26 13.05 -1.03 -7.58
CA CYS A 26 11.67 -0.57 -7.66
C CYS A 26 10.66 -1.74 -7.57
N TYR A 27 10.96 -2.86 -8.23
CA TYR A 27 10.14 -4.08 -8.12
C TYR A 27 10.18 -4.64 -6.70
N ALA A 28 11.37 -4.77 -6.10
CA ALA A 28 11.53 -5.26 -4.75
C ALA A 28 10.75 -4.42 -3.72
N VAL A 29 10.79 -3.10 -3.85
CA VAL A 29 10.04 -2.20 -2.97
C VAL A 29 8.54 -2.36 -3.14
N ASN A 30 8.04 -2.52 -4.36
CA ASN A 30 6.61 -2.79 -4.60
C ASN A 30 6.18 -4.16 -4.05
N LEU A 31 7.05 -5.18 -4.14
CA LEU A 31 6.77 -6.53 -3.66
C LEU A 31 6.77 -6.61 -2.13
N HIS A 32 7.76 -6.00 -1.48
CA HIS A 32 8.03 -6.22 -0.06
C HIS A 32 7.55 -5.10 0.87
N SER A 33 7.21 -3.91 0.35
CA SER A 33 6.78 -2.81 1.21
C SER A 33 5.40 -3.07 1.83
N ARG A 34 5.36 -3.07 3.17
CA ARG A 34 4.12 -3.19 3.95
C ARG A 34 3.52 -1.84 4.31
N ILE A 35 4.33 -0.78 4.33
CA ILE A 35 3.95 0.53 4.86
C ILE A 35 3.62 1.52 3.74
N ALA A 36 4.34 1.48 2.62
CA ALA A 36 4.09 2.39 1.51
C ALA A 36 2.66 2.24 0.94
N THR A 37 2.03 3.36 0.65
CA THR A 37 0.77 3.36 -0.09
C THR A 37 1.01 3.20 -1.58
N ARG A 38 2.06 3.83 -2.11
CA ARG A 38 2.46 3.80 -3.52
C ARG A 38 3.95 4.02 -3.65
N ILE A 39 4.52 3.44 -4.70
CA ILE A 39 5.89 3.70 -5.17
C ILE A 39 5.77 4.51 -6.46
N LEU A 40 6.32 5.70 -6.42
CA LEU A 40 6.20 6.67 -7.51
C LEU A 40 7.57 6.90 -8.16
N TRP A 41 7.67 6.68 -9.48
CA TRP A 41 8.88 6.91 -10.26
C TRP A 41 8.88 8.32 -10.81
N ARG A 42 9.81 9.18 -10.35
CA ARG A 42 9.92 10.57 -10.78
C ARG A 42 10.40 10.66 -12.22
N VAL A 43 9.63 11.33 -13.08
CA VAL A 43 9.93 11.50 -14.52
C VAL A 43 10.24 12.93 -14.90
N ALA A 44 9.72 13.90 -14.16
CA ALA A 44 10.05 15.32 -14.34
C ALA A 44 9.94 16.08 -13.03
N HIS A 45 10.72 17.17 -12.91
CA HIS A 45 10.68 18.09 -11.79
C HIS A 45 11.10 19.47 -12.26
N GLY A 46 10.41 20.51 -11.83
CA GLY A 46 10.75 21.87 -12.19
C GLY A 46 9.95 22.91 -11.42
N ARG A 47 10.41 24.16 -11.49
CA ARG A 47 9.69 25.30 -10.94
C ARG A 47 8.57 25.73 -11.87
N TYR A 48 7.54 26.34 -11.29
CA TYR A 48 6.45 26.95 -12.01
C TYR A 48 6.04 28.28 -11.37
N ALA A 49 5.53 29.20 -12.17
CA ALA A 49 4.88 30.43 -11.73
C ALA A 49 3.38 30.43 -12.10
N LYS A 50 3.00 29.70 -13.15
CA LYS A 50 1.64 29.57 -13.66
C LYS A 50 1.39 28.18 -14.24
N GLU A 51 0.13 27.87 -14.52
CA GLU A 51 -0.31 26.57 -15.05
C GLU A 51 0.35 26.19 -16.38
N ASP A 52 0.70 27.18 -17.22
CA ASP A 52 1.40 26.93 -18.49
C ASP A 52 2.81 26.40 -18.32
N ASP A 53 3.47 26.71 -17.22
CA ASP A 53 4.81 26.19 -16.92
C ASP A 53 4.72 24.69 -16.56
N ILE A 54 3.65 24.28 -15.86
CA ILE A 54 3.36 22.88 -15.57
C ILE A 54 3.02 22.12 -16.86
N TYR A 55 2.25 22.73 -17.77
CA TYR A 55 1.97 22.15 -19.09
C TYR A 55 3.27 21.90 -19.87
N LYS A 56 4.17 22.90 -19.93
CA LYS A 56 5.46 22.77 -20.62
C LYS A 56 6.32 21.68 -20.01
N LEU A 57 6.43 21.64 -18.67
CA LEU A 57 7.16 20.58 -17.96
C LEU A 57 6.65 19.18 -18.34
N ALA A 58 5.33 19.02 -18.43
CA ALA A 58 4.73 17.75 -18.83
C ALA A 58 4.91 17.46 -20.31
N LEU A 59 4.85 18.48 -21.19
CA LEU A 59 5.05 18.35 -22.62
C LEU A 59 6.50 17.94 -22.98
N ASP A 60 7.48 18.47 -22.24
CA ASP A 60 8.91 18.18 -22.47
C ASP A 60 9.31 16.78 -22.00
N CYS A 61 8.50 16.13 -21.16
CA CYS A 61 8.76 14.78 -20.68
C CYS A 61 8.62 13.76 -21.84
N PRO A 62 9.62 12.86 -22.04
CA PRO A 62 9.61 11.87 -23.11
C PRO A 62 8.74 10.66 -22.75
N TRP A 63 7.42 10.85 -22.64
CA TRP A 63 6.46 9.82 -22.21
C TRP A 63 6.56 8.52 -23.02
N GLY A 64 6.86 8.61 -24.30
CA GLY A 64 7.03 7.47 -25.20
C GLY A 64 8.15 6.50 -24.81
N LYS A 65 9.07 6.90 -23.91
CA LYS A 65 10.06 5.98 -23.31
C LYS A 65 9.42 5.02 -22.31
N TRP A 66 8.31 5.41 -21.69
CA TRP A 66 7.71 4.69 -20.59
C TRP A 66 6.53 3.81 -21.02
N PHE A 67 5.68 4.31 -21.91
CA PHE A 67 4.48 3.60 -22.34
C PHE A 67 4.10 3.95 -23.80
N ALA A 68 3.10 3.28 -24.34
CA ALA A 68 2.65 3.47 -25.72
C ALA A 68 1.37 4.32 -25.81
N ALA A 69 1.17 5.02 -26.92
CA ALA A 69 -0.05 5.80 -27.17
C ALA A 69 -1.34 4.95 -27.26
N THR A 70 -1.22 3.63 -27.33
CA THR A 70 -2.35 2.68 -27.33
C THR A 70 -2.86 2.34 -25.92
N GLN A 71 -2.08 2.68 -24.91
CA GLN A 71 -2.44 2.43 -23.51
C GLN A 71 -3.32 3.56 -22.97
N THR A 72 -4.19 3.22 -22.04
CA THR A 72 -5.05 4.20 -21.35
C THR A 72 -4.31 4.87 -20.21
N ILE A 73 -4.64 6.12 -19.93
CA ILE A 73 -3.98 6.91 -18.91
C ILE A 73 -4.96 7.53 -17.92
N ARG A 74 -4.46 7.78 -16.69
CA ARG A 74 -5.08 8.65 -15.72
C ARG A 74 -4.03 9.56 -15.09
N VAL A 75 -4.41 10.82 -14.86
CA VAL A 75 -3.60 11.79 -14.13
C VAL A 75 -4.33 12.14 -12.83
N ASP A 76 -3.64 12.03 -11.72
CA ASP A 76 -4.07 12.50 -10.41
C ASP A 76 -3.12 13.60 -9.93
N VAL A 77 -3.62 14.67 -9.31
CA VAL A 77 -2.81 15.77 -8.80
C VAL A 77 -3.09 15.98 -7.33
N THR A 78 -2.03 16.14 -6.55
CA THR A 78 -2.10 16.63 -5.17
C THR A 78 -1.25 17.88 -5.02
N ALA A 79 -1.67 18.78 -4.13
CA ALA A 79 -0.96 20.02 -3.88
C ALA A 79 -0.83 20.31 -2.39
N VAL A 80 0.30 20.92 -2.02
CA VAL A 80 0.58 21.44 -0.68
C VAL A 80 1.05 22.88 -0.81
N LYS A 81 0.29 23.82 -0.23
CA LYS A 81 0.60 25.25 -0.26
C LYS A 81 0.72 25.86 -1.67
N SER A 82 0.12 25.25 -2.67
CA SER A 82 0.10 25.80 -4.05
C SER A 82 -0.76 27.05 -4.13
N PRO A 83 -0.31 28.12 -4.83
CA PRO A 83 -1.11 29.30 -5.10
C PRO A 83 -2.16 29.09 -6.20
N LEU A 84 -2.10 27.96 -6.92
CA LEU A 84 -3.02 27.67 -8.03
C LEU A 84 -4.41 27.30 -7.53
N LYS A 85 -5.44 27.87 -8.16
CA LYS A 85 -6.82 27.83 -7.65
C LYS A 85 -7.55 26.50 -7.91
N SER A 86 -7.22 25.81 -9.01
CA SER A 86 -7.96 24.61 -9.44
C SER A 86 -7.02 23.44 -9.73
N LEU A 87 -7.03 22.44 -8.85
CA LEU A 87 -6.29 21.19 -9.09
C LEU A 87 -6.87 20.40 -10.25
N GLU A 88 -8.16 20.49 -10.49
CA GLU A 88 -8.81 19.85 -11.64
C GLU A 88 -8.28 20.43 -12.95
N PHE A 89 -8.18 21.76 -13.05
CA PHE A 89 -7.61 22.40 -14.23
C PHE A 89 -6.15 21.98 -14.46
N ILE A 90 -5.34 21.92 -13.41
CA ILE A 90 -3.95 21.44 -13.50
C ILE A 90 -3.89 19.99 -13.97
N THR A 91 -4.77 19.14 -13.45
CA THR A 91 -4.89 17.72 -13.85
C THR A 91 -5.17 17.63 -15.37
N LEU A 92 -6.09 18.45 -15.88
CA LEU A 92 -6.39 18.52 -17.30
C LEU A 92 -5.20 19.05 -18.11
N ARG A 93 -4.50 20.09 -17.63
CA ARG A 93 -3.31 20.64 -18.31
C ARG A 93 -2.19 19.60 -18.43
N ILE A 94 -1.89 18.83 -17.39
CA ILE A 94 -0.91 17.75 -17.43
C ILE A 94 -1.36 16.66 -18.42
N LYS A 95 -2.62 16.22 -18.34
CA LYS A 95 -3.20 15.26 -19.28
C LYS A 95 -3.11 15.72 -20.72
N ASP A 96 -3.46 16.97 -21.01
CA ASP A 96 -3.40 17.54 -22.35
C ASP A 96 -1.96 17.59 -22.88
N ALA A 97 -0.99 18.01 -22.05
CA ALA A 97 0.42 18.01 -22.40
C ALA A 97 0.93 16.60 -22.77
N ILE A 98 0.55 15.57 -22.01
CA ILE A 98 0.88 14.18 -22.32
C ILE A 98 0.29 13.76 -23.68
N CYS A 99 -0.99 14.06 -23.91
CA CYS A 99 -1.66 13.75 -25.17
C CYS A 99 -1.03 14.48 -26.35
N ASP A 100 -0.69 15.76 -26.19
CA ASP A 100 -0.08 16.58 -27.24
C ASP A 100 1.35 16.12 -27.55
N ARG A 101 2.13 15.71 -26.53
CA ARG A 101 3.44 15.11 -26.73
C ARG A 101 3.34 13.83 -27.54
N PHE A 102 2.46 12.91 -27.20
CA PHE A 102 2.26 11.69 -27.99
C PHE A 102 1.78 11.97 -29.40
N ARG A 103 0.89 12.96 -29.58
CA ARG A 103 0.42 13.36 -30.91
C ARG A 103 1.56 13.92 -31.76
N ALA A 104 2.44 14.72 -31.17
CA ALA A 104 3.63 15.25 -31.86
C ALA A 104 4.62 14.14 -32.24
N ASP A 105 4.86 13.18 -31.33
CA ASP A 105 5.86 12.13 -31.54
C ASP A 105 5.37 10.98 -32.44
N THR A 106 4.05 10.68 -32.44
CA THR A 106 3.53 9.44 -33.06
C THR A 106 2.27 9.62 -33.92
N GLY A 107 1.71 10.83 -33.97
CA GLY A 107 0.42 11.11 -34.61
C GLY A 107 -0.81 10.57 -33.86
N LYS A 108 -0.62 9.89 -32.73
CA LYS A 108 -1.68 9.27 -31.91
C LYS A 108 -1.64 9.86 -30.50
N ARG A 109 -2.74 9.73 -29.76
CA ARG A 109 -2.79 10.11 -28.35
C ARG A 109 -3.36 8.96 -27.51
N PRO A 110 -2.95 8.81 -26.24
CA PRO A 110 -3.57 7.88 -25.30
C PRO A 110 -5.01 8.29 -24.98
N ASN A 111 -5.86 7.31 -24.74
CA ASN A 111 -7.19 7.52 -24.20
C ASN A 111 -7.14 7.62 -22.67
N VAL A 112 -8.15 8.28 -22.11
CA VAL A 112 -8.31 8.39 -20.65
C VAL A 112 -9.25 7.30 -20.15
N ASP A 113 -8.80 6.57 -19.13
CA ASP A 113 -9.65 5.68 -18.33
C ASP A 113 -9.48 6.06 -16.85
N THR A 114 -10.56 6.52 -16.22
CA THR A 114 -10.53 6.97 -14.82
C THR A 114 -10.73 5.83 -13.83
N ARG A 115 -11.15 4.65 -14.26
CA ARG A 115 -11.41 3.48 -13.40
C ARG A 115 -10.23 2.52 -13.40
N GLU A 116 -9.88 1.99 -14.58
CA GLU A 116 -8.85 0.97 -14.76
C GLU A 116 -7.81 1.38 -15.82
N PRO A 117 -7.06 2.49 -15.61
CA PRO A 117 -6.05 2.91 -16.57
C PRO A 117 -4.87 1.93 -16.59
N ASP A 118 -4.26 1.77 -17.77
CA ASP A 118 -3.00 1.04 -17.91
C ASP A 118 -1.87 1.75 -17.18
N VAL A 119 -1.80 3.08 -17.27
CA VAL A 119 -0.75 3.89 -16.68
C VAL A 119 -1.35 5.06 -15.87
N ARG A 120 -0.95 5.15 -14.60
CA ARG A 120 -1.29 6.28 -13.73
C ARG A 120 -0.12 7.22 -13.63
N MET A 121 -0.37 8.51 -13.80
CA MET A 121 0.57 9.58 -13.50
C MET A 121 0.10 10.34 -12.28
N HIS A 122 1.05 10.83 -11.51
CA HIS A 122 0.80 11.66 -10.35
C HIS A 122 1.57 12.97 -10.43
N GLY A 123 0.87 14.10 -10.34
CA GLY A 123 1.45 15.42 -10.18
C GLY A 123 1.46 15.82 -8.71
N PHE A 124 2.62 16.17 -8.17
CA PHE A 124 2.75 16.76 -6.84
C PHE A 124 3.21 18.22 -6.97
N ILE A 125 2.43 19.13 -6.40
CA ILE A 125 2.59 20.57 -6.57
C ILE A 125 2.80 21.22 -5.21
N THR A 126 3.88 21.96 -5.08
CA THR A 126 4.15 22.79 -3.90
C THR A 126 3.85 24.27 -4.19
N ALA A 127 4.39 25.18 -3.39
CA ALA A 127 4.22 26.63 -3.62
C ALA A 127 4.77 27.10 -4.96
N ASP A 128 5.89 26.52 -5.42
CA ASP A 128 6.64 26.97 -6.61
C ASP A 128 7.26 25.82 -7.43
N GLU A 129 7.03 24.55 -7.03
CA GLU A 129 7.59 23.39 -7.72
C GLU A 129 6.50 22.40 -8.13
N CYS A 130 6.69 21.79 -9.29
CA CYS A 130 5.89 20.67 -9.79
C CYS A 130 6.79 19.46 -10.02
N THR A 131 6.36 18.31 -9.51
CA THR A 131 7.01 17.05 -9.76
C THR A 131 6.02 16.08 -10.40
N LEU A 132 6.43 15.43 -11.48
CA LEU A 132 5.62 14.45 -12.19
C LEU A 132 6.19 13.05 -11.97
N TYR A 133 5.29 12.12 -11.70
CA TYR A 133 5.61 10.72 -11.43
C TYR A 133 4.78 9.79 -12.30
N ILE A 134 5.33 8.59 -12.56
CA ILE A 134 4.59 7.41 -12.97
C ILE A 134 4.36 6.55 -11.72
N ASP A 135 3.13 6.14 -11.50
CA ASP A 135 2.75 5.22 -10.43
C ASP A 135 3.15 3.79 -10.83
N THR A 136 4.14 3.24 -10.13
CA THR A 136 4.64 1.89 -10.37
C THR A 136 3.85 0.82 -9.64
N SER A 137 3.01 1.20 -8.68
CA SER A 137 2.21 0.29 -7.86
C SER A 137 0.87 -0.09 -8.49
N GLY A 138 0.26 0.83 -9.27
CA GLY A 138 -1.09 0.65 -9.83
C GLY A 138 -2.18 0.87 -8.76
N ALA A 139 -2.81 -0.17 -8.26
CA ALA A 139 -3.67 -0.08 -7.07
C ALA A 139 -2.84 0.24 -5.82
N PRO A 140 -3.40 0.91 -4.79
CA PRO A 140 -2.67 1.14 -3.54
C PRO A 140 -2.12 -0.15 -2.94
N LEU A 141 -0.89 -0.12 -2.42
CA LEU A 141 -0.21 -1.33 -1.93
C LEU A 141 -0.89 -1.95 -0.69
N TYR A 142 -1.65 -1.17 0.08
CA TYR A 142 -2.43 -1.72 1.20
C TYR A 142 -3.61 -2.59 0.74
N GLN A 143 -4.11 -2.44 -0.50
CA GLN A 143 -5.12 -3.31 -1.07
C GLN A 143 -4.48 -4.62 -1.53
N ARG A 144 -4.22 -5.52 -0.59
CA ARG A 144 -3.49 -6.77 -0.86
C ARG A 144 -4.34 -7.88 -1.49
N GLY A 145 -5.64 -7.62 -1.70
CA GLY A 145 -6.58 -8.60 -2.29
C GLY A 145 -7.04 -9.70 -1.33
N LEU A 146 -6.55 -9.71 -0.11
CA LEU A 146 -6.85 -10.77 0.87
C LEU A 146 -8.20 -10.61 1.56
N ARG A 147 -8.71 -9.37 1.68
CA ARG A 147 -9.94 -9.06 2.40
C ARG A 147 -11.14 -9.05 1.46
N GLN A 148 -12.17 -9.84 1.75
CA GLN A 148 -13.48 -9.76 1.11
C GLN A 148 -14.60 -9.38 2.08
N LYS A 149 -14.50 -9.84 3.35
CA LYS A 149 -15.48 -9.48 4.37
C LYS A 149 -14.90 -8.34 5.20
N THR A 150 -15.54 -7.20 5.13
CA THR A 150 -15.19 -6.03 5.92
C THR A 150 -16.25 -5.78 6.97
N VAL A 151 -15.81 -5.37 8.13
CA VAL A 151 -16.64 -4.64 9.08
C VAL A 151 -16.66 -3.17 8.65
N GLU A 152 -17.55 -2.38 9.19
CA GLU A 152 -17.61 -0.95 8.92
C GLU A 152 -16.29 -0.27 9.28
N ALA A 153 -15.78 0.60 8.38
CA ALA A 153 -14.52 1.35 8.50
C ALA A 153 -13.30 0.51 8.96
N PRO A 154 -12.86 -0.49 8.18
CA PRO A 154 -11.75 -1.34 8.58
C PRO A 154 -10.42 -0.60 8.58
N LEU A 155 -9.51 -0.97 9.50
CA LEU A 155 -8.13 -0.50 9.53
C LEU A 155 -7.44 -0.87 8.19
N LYS A 156 -6.69 0.08 7.60
CA LYS A 156 -5.88 -0.20 6.40
C LYS A 156 -4.68 -1.08 6.76
N GLU A 157 -4.35 -2.03 5.90
CA GLU A 157 -3.28 -3.01 6.10
C GLU A 157 -1.92 -2.35 6.32
N ASN A 158 -1.59 -1.30 5.57
CA ASN A 158 -0.34 -0.58 5.75
C ASN A 158 -0.24 0.19 7.07
N VAL A 159 -1.37 0.66 7.60
CA VAL A 159 -1.42 1.29 8.94
C VAL A 159 -1.23 0.23 10.01
N ALA A 160 -1.91 -0.92 9.89
CA ALA A 160 -1.72 -2.04 10.81
C ALA A 160 -0.26 -2.51 10.83
N ALA A 161 0.35 -2.71 9.67
CA ALA A 161 1.76 -3.06 9.55
C ALA A 161 2.70 -2.02 10.20
N GLY A 162 2.39 -0.73 10.03
CA GLY A 162 3.13 0.36 10.67
C GLY A 162 3.04 0.32 12.19
N ILE A 163 1.85 0.11 12.74
CA ILE A 163 1.62 0.01 14.19
C ILE A 163 2.35 -1.20 14.78
N ILE A 164 2.26 -2.39 14.14
CA ILE A 164 2.97 -3.59 14.57
C ILE A 164 4.48 -3.33 14.64
N ARG A 165 5.06 -2.68 13.63
CA ARG A 165 6.49 -2.35 13.65
C ARG A 165 6.87 -1.33 14.71
N LEU A 166 6.02 -0.31 14.93
CA LEU A 166 6.25 0.72 15.95
C LEU A 166 6.10 0.18 17.38
N SER A 167 5.29 -0.87 17.57
CA SER A 167 5.15 -1.53 18.88
C SER A 167 6.41 -2.29 19.32
N GLY A 168 7.37 -2.51 18.42
CA GLY A 168 8.56 -3.31 18.66
C GLY A 168 8.34 -4.81 18.56
N TRP A 169 7.14 -5.27 18.17
CA TRP A 169 6.87 -6.69 17.97
C TRP A 169 7.79 -7.29 16.91
N GLN A 170 8.27 -8.50 17.17
CA GLN A 170 9.08 -9.30 16.28
C GLN A 170 8.47 -10.70 16.11
N PRO A 171 8.63 -11.36 14.94
CA PRO A 171 8.25 -12.75 14.76
C PRO A 171 8.82 -13.65 15.86
N GLY A 172 7.94 -14.45 16.48
CA GLY A 172 8.27 -15.30 17.64
C GLY A 172 7.85 -14.68 18.98
N MET A 173 7.63 -13.37 19.06
CA MET A 173 7.02 -12.75 20.23
C MET A 173 5.50 -12.97 20.19
N PRO A 174 4.86 -13.28 21.32
CA PRO A 174 3.41 -13.31 21.39
C PRO A 174 2.79 -11.94 21.08
N LEU A 175 1.68 -11.97 20.29
CA LEU A 175 0.88 -10.79 19.97
C LEU A 175 -0.58 -11.08 20.27
N LEU A 176 -1.25 -10.16 20.95
CA LEU A 176 -2.69 -10.23 21.25
C LEU A 176 -3.40 -9.00 20.65
N ASP A 177 -4.44 -9.26 19.84
CA ASP A 177 -5.43 -8.25 19.44
C ASP A 177 -6.79 -8.62 20.06
N PRO A 178 -7.17 -7.98 21.19
CA PRO A 178 -8.38 -8.36 21.91
C PRO A 178 -9.66 -7.72 21.35
N MET A 179 -9.55 -6.89 20.30
CA MET A 179 -10.65 -6.25 19.56
C MET A 179 -10.43 -6.38 18.06
N CYS A 180 -10.21 -7.63 17.60
CA CYS A 180 -9.60 -7.89 16.30
C CYS A 180 -10.48 -7.53 15.09
N GLY A 181 -11.77 -7.34 15.28
CA GLY A 181 -12.68 -7.04 14.18
C GLY A 181 -12.59 -8.08 13.06
N SER A 182 -12.28 -7.64 11.84
CA SER A 182 -12.08 -8.54 10.69
C SER A 182 -10.66 -9.12 10.58
N GLY A 183 -9.81 -8.94 11.61
CA GLY A 183 -8.48 -9.57 11.73
C GLY A 183 -7.35 -8.87 10.99
N THR A 184 -7.37 -7.54 10.84
CA THR A 184 -6.33 -6.83 10.06
C THR A 184 -4.96 -6.94 10.70
N PHE A 185 -4.83 -6.70 12.01
CA PHE A 185 -3.56 -6.88 12.73
C PHE A 185 -3.08 -8.32 12.68
N LEU A 186 -3.99 -9.27 12.87
CA LEU A 186 -3.68 -10.69 12.86
C LEU A 186 -3.13 -11.15 11.49
N THR A 187 -3.76 -10.70 10.40
CA THR A 187 -3.33 -10.99 9.04
C THR A 187 -1.94 -10.42 8.77
N GLU A 188 -1.68 -9.15 9.12
CA GLU A 188 -0.37 -8.52 8.90
C GLU A 188 0.73 -9.18 9.77
N ALA A 189 0.44 -9.46 11.04
CA ALA A 189 1.40 -10.13 11.92
C ALA A 189 1.71 -11.57 11.44
N ALA A 190 0.69 -12.33 11.03
CA ALA A 190 0.88 -13.67 10.49
C ALA A 190 1.73 -13.66 9.20
N GLN A 191 1.46 -12.76 8.27
CA GLN A 191 2.30 -12.60 7.08
C GLN A 191 3.75 -12.22 7.43
N MET A 192 3.96 -11.35 8.42
CA MET A 192 5.30 -11.02 8.89
C MET A 192 6.01 -12.22 9.52
N ALA A 193 5.31 -12.99 10.38
CA ALA A 193 5.85 -14.18 11.05
C ALA A 193 6.25 -15.26 10.05
N LEU A 194 5.43 -15.47 9.03
CA LEU A 194 5.66 -16.45 7.97
C LEU A 194 6.53 -15.94 6.81
N ASN A 195 7.05 -14.74 6.91
CA ASN A 195 7.88 -14.09 5.87
C ASN A 195 7.20 -14.00 4.49
N ILE A 196 5.88 -13.87 4.44
CA ILE A 196 5.11 -13.75 3.20
C ILE A 196 5.23 -12.31 2.66
N ALA A 197 5.69 -12.15 1.44
CA ALA A 197 5.79 -10.83 0.80
C ALA A 197 4.39 -10.26 0.51
N PRO A 198 4.06 -9.01 0.94
CA PRO A 198 2.70 -8.46 0.82
C PRO A 198 2.24 -8.28 -0.62
N GLY A 199 3.17 -8.20 -1.57
CA GLY A 199 2.89 -8.06 -3.00
C GLY A 199 2.80 -9.38 -3.76
N ALA A 200 3.12 -10.54 -3.16
CA ALA A 200 3.16 -11.83 -3.83
C ALA A 200 1.76 -12.43 -4.11
N GLY A 201 0.70 -11.93 -3.51
CA GLY A 201 -0.66 -12.47 -3.58
C GLY A 201 -1.38 -12.33 -4.93
N GLY A 202 -0.67 -12.29 -6.06
CA GLY A 202 -1.25 -12.32 -7.40
C GLY A 202 -1.82 -10.97 -7.89
N ARG A 203 -1.53 -9.86 -7.21
CA ARG A 203 -1.88 -8.53 -7.70
C ARG A 203 -1.06 -8.12 -8.92
N SER A 204 -1.61 -7.30 -9.79
CA SER A 204 -0.84 -6.63 -10.84
C SER A 204 -0.29 -5.29 -10.34
N PHE A 205 0.88 -4.91 -10.86
CA PHE A 205 1.54 -3.64 -10.54
C PHE A 205 1.59 -2.73 -11.76
N GLY A 206 1.61 -1.41 -11.53
CA GLY A 206 1.69 -0.42 -12.59
C GLY A 206 2.97 -0.55 -13.44
N PHE A 207 4.11 -0.92 -12.84
CA PHE A 207 5.36 -1.11 -13.59
C PHE A 207 5.29 -2.22 -14.65
N GLN A 208 4.42 -3.23 -14.49
CA GLN A 208 4.26 -4.32 -15.46
C GLN A 208 3.68 -3.85 -16.80
N ARG A 209 3.07 -2.66 -16.83
CA ARG A 209 2.53 -2.01 -18.03
C ARG A 209 3.54 -1.11 -18.73
N LEU A 210 4.74 -0.92 -18.18
CA LEU A 210 5.76 -0.04 -18.74
C LEU A 210 6.66 -0.78 -19.73
N LYS A 211 7.17 -0.07 -20.73
CA LYS A 211 8.02 -0.63 -21.79
C LYS A 211 9.34 -1.22 -21.31
N ASN A 212 9.83 -0.71 -20.20
CA ASN A 212 11.09 -1.15 -19.60
C ASN A 212 10.90 -2.23 -18.53
N PHE A 213 9.72 -2.83 -18.43
CA PHE A 213 9.46 -3.96 -17.55
C PHE A 213 10.30 -5.18 -17.93
N GLN A 214 11.00 -5.74 -16.96
CA GLN A 214 11.88 -6.90 -17.09
C GLN A 214 11.21 -8.14 -16.49
N LEU A 215 10.47 -8.87 -17.31
CA LEU A 215 9.67 -10.02 -16.87
C LEU A 215 10.52 -11.11 -16.19
N GLY A 216 11.73 -11.39 -16.70
CA GLY A 216 12.63 -12.39 -16.09
C GLY A 216 13.01 -12.00 -14.67
N VAL A 217 13.54 -10.79 -14.49
CA VAL A 217 13.91 -10.27 -13.16
C VAL A 217 12.74 -10.28 -12.19
N TRP A 218 11.54 -9.94 -12.66
CA TRP A 218 10.33 -9.97 -11.82
C TRP A 218 9.94 -11.38 -11.39
N LYS A 219 10.02 -12.35 -12.32
CA LYS A 219 9.72 -13.76 -12.00
C LYS A 219 10.70 -14.33 -10.99
N ASP A 220 11.99 -14.14 -11.23
CA ASP A 220 13.03 -14.61 -10.29
C ASP A 220 12.81 -14.05 -8.89
N MET A 221 12.46 -12.75 -8.79
CA MET A 221 12.16 -12.09 -7.51
C MET A 221 10.90 -12.64 -6.82
N LEU A 222 9.86 -12.99 -7.60
CA LEU A 222 8.66 -13.63 -7.05
C LEU A 222 8.97 -15.03 -6.55
N ASP A 223 9.72 -15.82 -7.31
CA ASP A 223 10.10 -17.18 -6.95
C ASP A 223 10.96 -17.16 -5.68
N GLU A 224 11.95 -16.28 -5.58
CA GLU A 224 12.74 -16.06 -4.37
C GLU A 224 11.87 -15.68 -3.15
N ALA A 225 10.88 -14.81 -3.35
CA ALA A 225 9.98 -14.40 -2.26
C ALA A 225 9.09 -15.55 -1.79
N MET A 226 8.62 -16.41 -2.71
CA MET A 226 7.82 -17.59 -2.39
C MET A 226 8.66 -18.68 -1.72
N ASP A 227 9.88 -18.91 -2.18
CA ASP A 227 10.82 -19.88 -1.55
C ASP A 227 11.24 -19.45 -0.13
N ALA A 228 11.23 -18.15 0.15
CA ALA A 228 11.53 -17.61 1.47
C ALA A 228 10.36 -17.69 2.48
N GLU A 229 9.17 -18.07 2.02
CA GLU A 229 8.00 -18.24 2.90
C GLU A 229 8.21 -19.40 3.88
N LYS A 230 7.80 -19.18 5.13
CA LYS A 230 7.84 -20.22 6.15
C LYS A 230 6.53 -21.02 6.12
N PRO A 231 6.58 -22.33 6.44
CA PRO A 231 5.36 -23.14 6.57
C PRO A 231 4.37 -22.52 7.55
N ALA A 232 3.09 -22.59 7.21
CA ALA A 232 2.02 -22.10 8.07
C ALA A 232 1.92 -22.93 9.34
N ALA A 233 2.47 -22.41 10.43
CA ALA A 233 2.43 -22.98 11.76
C ALA A 233 2.05 -21.90 12.78
N PHE A 234 1.62 -22.31 13.97
CA PHE A 234 1.23 -21.37 15.00
C PHE A 234 2.38 -20.40 15.36
N ALA A 235 2.11 -19.12 15.22
CA ALA A 235 3.12 -18.05 15.30
C ALA A 235 3.05 -17.23 16.60
N GLY A 236 2.34 -17.71 17.63
CA GLY A 236 2.15 -16.93 18.87
C GLY A 236 1.20 -15.75 18.73
N ILE A 237 0.32 -15.77 17.72
CA ILE A 237 -0.62 -14.69 17.44
C ILE A 237 -2.01 -15.07 17.92
N TYR A 238 -2.61 -14.19 18.72
CA TYR A 238 -3.91 -14.38 19.35
C TYR A 238 -4.83 -13.22 19.00
N GLY A 239 -6.09 -13.54 18.73
CA GLY A 239 -7.12 -12.55 18.49
C GLY A 239 -8.41 -12.89 19.22
N SER A 240 -9.12 -11.87 19.68
CA SER A 240 -10.47 -12.01 20.17
C SER A 240 -11.32 -10.81 19.78
N ASP A 241 -12.62 -10.98 19.84
CA ASP A 241 -13.61 -9.91 19.66
C ASP A 241 -14.88 -10.30 20.41
N ILE A 242 -15.54 -9.33 21.03
CA ILE A 242 -16.82 -9.57 21.73
C ILE A 242 -17.92 -9.98 20.74
N SER A 243 -17.81 -9.52 19.47
CA SER A 243 -18.75 -9.83 18.40
C SER A 243 -18.42 -11.17 17.71
N PRO A 244 -19.26 -12.20 17.83
CA PRO A 244 -19.07 -13.45 17.08
C PRO A 244 -19.10 -13.25 15.55
N VAL A 245 -19.72 -12.16 15.07
CA VAL A 245 -19.75 -11.81 13.63
C VAL A 245 -18.37 -11.36 13.19
N SER A 246 -17.69 -10.53 13.98
CA SER A 246 -16.32 -10.09 13.76
C SER A 246 -15.35 -11.26 13.74
N VAL A 247 -15.43 -12.16 14.72
CA VAL A 247 -14.60 -13.38 14.79
C VAL A 247 -14.78 -14.26 13.54
N ARG A 248 -16.04 -14.48 13.11
CA ARG A 248 -16.30 -15.23 11.87
C ARG A 248 -15.72 -14.53 10.62
N ALA A 249 -15.76 -13.20 10.59
CA ALA A 249 -15.15 -12.45 9.48
C ALA A 249 -13.61 -12.59 9.49
N ALA A 250 -12.99 -12.51 10.67
CA ALA A 250 -11.55 -12.71 10.83
C ALA A 250 -11.13 -14.14 10.43
N LEU A 251 -11.85 -15.16 10.89
CA LEU A 251 -11.64 -16.55 10.49
C LEU A 251 -11.68 -16.72 8.98
N ALA A 252 -12.72 -16.21 8.32
CA ALA A 252 -12.87 -16.33 6.88
C ALA A 252 -11.78 -15.58 6.09
N ASN A 253 -11.29 -14.45 6.60
CA ASN A 253 -10.20 -13.70 5.98
C ASN A 253 -8.86 -14.42 6.14
N LEU A 254 -8.54 -14.95 7.33
CA LEU A 254 -7.34 -15.72 7.61
C LEU A 254 -7.29 -17.04 6.84
N ASP A 255 -8.42 -17.77 6.78
CA ASP A 255 -8.54 -19.03 6.04
C ASP A 255 -8.25 -18.81 4.55
N ARG A 256 -8.87 -17.81 3.93
CA ARG A 256 -8.63 -17.48 2.51
C ARG A 256 -7.19 -17.08 2.24
N ALA A 257 -6.55 -16.41 3.18
CA ALA A 257 -5.14 -16.02 3.08
C ALA A 257 -4.18 -17.18 3.38
N GLY A 258 -4.68 -18.38 3.75
CA GLY A 258 -3.85 -19.51 4.18
C GLY A 258 -3.14 -19.29 5.52
N LEU A 259 -3.60 -18.32 6.32
CA LEU A 259 -2.94 -17.88 7.55
C LEU A 259 -3.59 -18.43 8.83
N LEU A 260 -4.71 -19.14 8.69
CA LEU A 260 -5.46 -19.64 9.85
C LEU A 260 -4.61 -20.50 10.80
N PRO A 261 -3.70 -21.38 10.33
CA PRO A 261 -2.86 -22.17 11.23
C PRO A 261 -1.90 -21.32 12.09
N ALA A 262 -1.59 -20.09 11.68
CA ALA A 262 -0.64 -19.22 12.40
C ALA A 262 -1.29 -18.46 13.57
N VAL A 263 -2.64 -18.44 13.67
CA VAL A 263 -3.39 -17.58 14.58
C VAL A 263 -4.38 -18.39 15.41
N LYS A 264 -4.50 -18.07 16.70
CA LYS A 264 -5.59 -18.56 17.57
C LYS A 264 -6.63 -17.47 17.73
N LEU A 265 -7.90 -17.81 17.47
CA LEU A 265 -9.04 -16.90 17.59
C LEU A 265 -10.03 -17.39 18.65
N SER A 266 -10.56 -16.49 19.44
CA SER A 266 -11.62 -16.72 20.41
C SER A 266 -12.69 -15.63 20.33
N SER A 267 -13.87 -15.87 20.89
CA SER A 267 -14.87 -14.84 21.14
C SER A 267 -14.91 -14.57 22.63
N GLY A 268 -14.92 -13.30 23.04
CA GLY A 268 -14.99 -12.93 24.45
C GLY A 268 -14.84 -11.43 24.66
N ASP A 269 -15.29 -10.98 25.83
CA ASP A 269 -15.07 -9.61 26.30
C ASP A 269 -13.60 -9.45 26.70
N ILE A 270 -12.97 -8.35 26.30
CA ILE A 270 -11.60 -8.01 26.69
C ILE A 270 -11.38 -8.00 28.19
N LEU A 271 -12.42 -7.70 28.98
CA LEU A 271 -12.36 -7.66 30.45
C LEU A 271 -12.38 -9.07 31.07
N GLU A 272 -12.79 -10.10 30.32
CA GLU A 272 -12.98 -11.46 30.79
C GLU A 272 -12.00 -12.45 30.15
N ILE A 273 -11.35 -12.09 29.04
CA ILE A 273 -10.38 -12.96 28.38
C ILE A 273 -9.11 -13.10 29.21
N GLU A 274 -8.65 -14.31 29.36
CA GLU A 274 -7.35 -14.58 29.97
C GLU A 274 -6.19 -14.23 29.03
N ALA A 275 -5.10 -13.73 29.59
CA ALA A 275 -3.87 -13.55 28.84
C ALA A 275 -3.39 -14.89 28.27
N PRO A 276 -2.84 -14.94 27.06
CA PRO A 276 -2.27 -16.17 26.53
C PRO A 276 -1.26 -16.77 27.49
N VAL A 277 -1.39 -18.09 27.76
CA VAL A 277 -0.47 -18.81 28.66
C VAL A 277 0.94 -18.71 28.14
N ARG A 278 1.89 -18.43 29.02
CA ARG A 278 3.32 -18.24 28.72
C ARG A 278 4.19 -18.82 29.80
N ASP A 279 5.43 -19.04 29.41
CA ASP A 279 6.47 -19.33 30.40
C ASP A 279 6.77 -18.09 31.24
N GLU A 280 7.18 -18.31 32.50
CA GLU A 280 7.51 -17.19 33.41
C GLU A 280 8.65 -16.32 32.81
N GLY A 281 8.39 -15.02 32.68
CA GLY A 281 9.33 -14.03 32.16
C GLY A 281 9.21 -13.70 30.67
N GLU A 282 8.38 -14.40 29.90
CA GLU A 282 8.09 -13.98 28.53
C GLU A 282 7.19 -12.74 28.50
N THR A 283 7.56 -11.78 27.64
CA THR A 283 6.76 -10.59 27.38
C THR A 283 6.15 -10.67 25.96
N GLY A 284 4.95 -10.13 25.80
CA GLY A 284 4.31 -10.00 24.49
C GLY A 284 3.77 -8.59 24.27
N ILE A 285 3.23 -8.39 23.09
CA ILE A 285 2.63 -7.12 22.69
C ILE A 285 1.12 -7.28 22.62
N MET A 286 0.39 -6.35 23.20
CA MET A 286 -1.04 -6.18 22.99
C MET A 286 -1.26 -4.97 22.08
N ILE A 287 -2.02 -5.17 21.01
CA ILE A 287 -2.39 -4.13 20.03
C ILE A 287 -3.89 -4.15 19.88
N ALA A 288 -4.55 -3.01 19.94
CA ALA A 288 -5.98 -2.90 19.71
C ALA A 288 -6.32 -1.68 18.86
N ASN A 289 -7.37 -1.81 18.06
CA ASN A 289 -8.05 -0.69 17.41
C ASN A 289 -9.48 -0.60 17.96
N PRO A 290 -9.67 0.02 19.15
CA PRO A 290 -10.94 0.05 19.83
C PRO A 290 -12.00 0.82 19.02
N PRO A 291 -13.30 0.57 19.25
CA PRO A 291 -14.36 1.36 18.66
C PRO A 291 -14.27 2.82 19.08
N TYR A 292 -14.59 3.74 18.17
CA TYR A 292 -14.59 5.19 18.41
C TYR A 292 -15.74 5.87 17.64
N GLY A 293 -16.11 7.09 18.08
CA GLY A 293 -17.17 7.89 17.45
C GLY A 293 -18.56 7.25 17.59
N GLU A 294 -19.33 7.19 16.53
CA GLU A 294 -20.71 6.66 16.49
C GLU A 294 -20.83 5.22 17.01
N ARG A 295 -19.75 4.44 16.96
CA ARG A 295 -19.73 3.06 17.51
C ARG A 295 -19.81 2.99 19.04
N LEU A 296 -19.50 4.07 19.75
CA LEU A 296 -19.66 4.15 21.22
C LEU A 296 -21.12 4.40 21.59
N SER A 297 -21.86 5.18 20.78
CA SER A 297 -23.26 5.51 21.07
C SER A 297 -24.21 4.30 20.91
N GLU A 298 -23.90 3.35 20.03
CA GLU A 298 -24.70 2.13 19.88
C GLU A 298 -24.49 1.12 21.03
N GLN A 299 -23.37 1.21 21.78
CA GLN A 299 -23.10 0.35 22.94
C GLN A 299 -23.68 0.90 24.25
N GLU A 300 -23.83 2.21 24.40
CA GLU A 300 -24.47 2.84 25.55
C GLU A 300 -26.02 2.66 25.55
N GLU A 301 -26.63 2.40 24.38
CA GLU A 301 -28.06 2.08 24.29
C GLU A 301 -28.40 0.60 24.61
N LEU A 302 -27.38 -0.26 24.80
CA LEU A 302 -27.54 -1.69 25.09
C LEU A 302 -27.12 -2.06 26.55
N ALA A 303 -26.73 -1.10 27.34
CA ALA A 303 -26.43 -1.24 28.77
C ALA A 303 -27.55 -0.61 29.64
#